data_773ef551de701423ddf79892afbe7f11
#
_entry.id   773ef551de701423ddf79892afbe7f11
#
_cell.length_a   1.000
_cell.length_b   1.000
_cell.length_c   1.000
_cell.angle_alpha   90.00
_cell.angle_beta   90.00
_cell.angle_gamma   90.00
#
_symmetry.space_group_name_H-M   'P 1'
#
loop_
_entity.id
_entity.type
_entity.pdbx_description
1 polymer ?
#
loop_
_entity_poly.entity_id
_entity_poly.type
_entity_poly.pdbx_seq_one_letter_code
_entity_poly.pdbx_strand_id
1 'polypeptide(L)'
;MSIITEYLKTRVTTLIPTREELQKEKEALNPFPALKQMTWKQWQFFLVGFLAWTWDAFDFFTVSMNVSAIADDLNKEVSDVTWGITLVLMLRSVGAVIFGYLGDRYGRKFPYILNMLLIVVLQISCGFVKTFEQFLGVRSLFGIVLGGCFGVASATALEGAPVRARSVLSGVFQQGYALGYLLVVVFNRAITDNSPHGWRAIFWFSSGPPVLLIAWRLCLPETDEFLQQQLHLKESNKSQFFKDAKKALKEHWIKLCYMVILMSAFNFSSHGSQDLYPTLLTRQLEFGHDRSTVTNSVANLGALTGGIIMGHFSGFIGRRLIVVIGCILGGAMIYPWAFVTGNGINAGAFWLQFFVQGNWAIVPIHLAELSPPEFRAFVTGVSYQLGNLASSASSTIESTIGERFPLYDEAGNQRDGVYDYGKVMAIFMGCVFAFLLVVMLFGPENKNGEINFVMEDEEIKDLAEKGKIVKPERSEVLEGEFVSSSNETELKAVKAHVEHKE
;
A
#
# COMPACT_ATOMS: atom_id res chain seq x y z
N MET A 1 19.16 -19.16 29.13
CA MET A 1 18.91 -19.11 27.69
C MET A 1 18.96 -17.65 27.27
N SER A 2 19.62 -17.30 26.15
CA SER A 2 19.65 -15.89 25.75
C SER A 2 18.26 -15.45 25.27
N ILE A 3 17.91 -14.19 25.48
CA ILE A 3 16.67 -13.56 24.99
C ILE A 3 16.45 -13.84 23.50
N ILE A 4 17.54 -13.90 22.73
CA ILE A 4 17.53 -14.23 21.29
C ILE A 4 17.03 -15.66 21.05
N THR A 5 17.46 -16.63 21.85
CA THR A 5 17.06 -18.04 21.68
C THR A 5 15.57 -18.23 21.99
N GLU A 6 15.06 -17.51 22.98
CA GLU A 6 13.64 -17.51 23.34
C GLU A 6 12.80 -16.83 22.25
N TYR A 7 13.25 -15.68 21.76
CA TYR A 7 12.62 -15.02 20.61
C TYR A 7 12.53 -15.92 19.39
N LEU A 8 13.62 -16.59 19.00
CA LEU A 8 13.65 -17.49 17.84
C LEU A 8 12.72 -18.70 18.03
N LYS A 9 12.64 -19.25 19.23
CA LYS A 9 11.68 -20.33 19.53
C LYS A 9 10.24 -19.89 19.33
N THR A 10 9.87 -18.69 19.83
CA THR A 10 8.52 -18.16 19.63
C THR A 10 8.20 -17.92 18.17
N ARG A 11 9.22 -17.59 17.33
CA ARG A 11 8.99 -17.39 15.88
C ARG A 11 8.60 -18.67 15.16
N VAL A 12 9.17 -19.79 15.52
CA VAL A 12 8.84 -21.09 14.93
C VAL A 12 7.48 -21.60 15.43
N THR A 13 7.24 -21.51 16.74
CA THR A 13 5.99 -22.01 17.34
C THR A 13 4.76 -21.20 16.95
N THR A 14 4.92 -19.90 16.71
CA THR A 14 3.81 -19.00 16.30
C THR A 14 3.64 -18.88 14.78
N LEU A 15 4.44 -19.59 13.99
CA LEU A 15 4.33 -19.55 12.51
C LEU A 15 3.09 -20.31 12.02
N ILE A 16 2.90 -21.51 12.58
CA ILE A 16 1.79 -22.38 12.18
C ILE A 16 0.70 -22.28 13.24
N PRO A 17 -0.51 -21.86 12.87
CA PRO A 17 -1.63 -21.77 13.80
C PRO A 17 -1.97 -23.15 14.36
N THR A 18 -2.32 -23.21 15.63
CA THR A 18 -2.73 -24.44 16.30
C THR A 18 -4.10 -24.90 15.75
N ARG A 19 -4.42 -26.20 15.98
CA ARG A 19 -5.73 -26.73 15.57
C ARG A 19 -6.88 -26.02 16.27
N GLU A 20 -6.70 -25.58 17.49
CA GLU A 20 -7.69 -24.83 18.26
C GLU A 20 -7.93 -23.44 17.66
N GLU A 21 -6.85 -22.72 17.31
CA GLU A 21 -6.93 -21.44 16.63
C GLU A 21 -7.63 -21.55 15.27
N LEU A 22 -7.28 -22.57 14.49
CA LEU A 22 -7.92 -22.85 13.19
C LEU A 22 -9.42 -23.18 13.35
N GLN A 23 -9.80 -23.87 14.44
CA GLN A 23 -11.22 -24.17 14.70
C GLN A 23 -12.00 -22.93 15.10
N LYS A 24 -11.43 -22.06 15.93
CA LYS A 24 -12.02 -20.76 16.30
C LYS A 24 -12.20 -19.85 15.09
N GLU A 25 -11.28 -19.90 14.15
CA GLU A 25 -11.29 -19.08 12.94
C GLU A 25 -12.06 -19.72 11.76
N LYS A 26 -12.66 -20.92 11.94
CA LYS A 26 -13.40 -21.59 10.86
C LYS A 26 -14.51 -20.74 10.26
N GLU A 27 -15.19 -19.95 11.10
CA GLU A 27 -16.22 -19.01 10.66
C GLU A 27 -15.65 -17.87 9.82
N ALA A 28 -14.37 -17.52 10.01
CA ALA A 28 -13.68 -16.50 9.23
C ALA A 28 -13.31 -16.94 7.79
N LEU A 29 -13.44 -18.24 7.46
CA LEU A 29 -13.31 -18.72 6.09
C LEU A 29 -14.37 -18.16 5.14
N ASN A 30 -15.52 -17.78 5.66
CA ASN A 30 -16.53 -17.09 4.88
C ASN A 30 -16.44 -15.58 5.19
N PRO A 31 -15.97 -14.74 4.26
CA PRO A 31 -15.88 -13.30 4.51
C PRO A 31 -17.22 -12.58 4.53
N PHE A 32 -18.26 -13.17 3.92
CA PHE A 32 -19.55 -12.49 3.72
C PHE A 32 -20.25 -12.10 5.02
N PRO A 33 -20.29 -12.94 6.09
CA PRO A 33 -20.89 -12.53 7.35
C PRO A 33 -20.19 -11.31 7.97
N ALA A 34 -18.85 -11.27 7.92
CA ALA A 34 -18.07 -10.15 8.43
C ALA A 34 -18.26 -8.87 7.61
N LEU A 35 -18.34 -9.00 6.28
CA LEU A 35 -18.63 -7.87 5.39
C LEU A 35 -20.07 -7.35 5.56
N LYS A 36 -21.03 -8.22 5.85
CA LYS A 36 -22.42 -7.81 6.15
C LYS A 36 -22.55 -7.06 7.49
N GLN A 37 -21.65 -7.27 8.43
CA GLN A 37 -21.62 -6.52 9.69
C GLN A 37 -21.15 -5.08 9.52
N MET A 38 -20.50 -4.76 8.39
CA MET A 38 -20.06 -3.40 8.12
C MET A 38 -21.26 -2.46 7.97
N THR A 39 -21.24 -1.40 8.73
CA THR A 39 -22.18 -0.30 8.60
C THR A 39 -21.97 0.46 7.29
N TRP A 40 -22.99 1.16 6.82
CA TRP A 40 -22.88 2.02 5.64
C TRP A 40 -21.76 3.08 5.79
N LYS A 41 -21.60 3.62 7.00
CA LYS A 41 -20.53 4.57 7.34
C LYS A 41 -19.14 3.95 7.13
N GLN A 42 -18.92 2.72 7.60
CA GLN A 42 -17.63 2.01 7.43
C GLN A 42 -17.36 1.71 5.95
N TRP A 43 -18.37 1.34 5.17
CA TRP A 43 -18.24 1.19 3.72
C TRP A 43 -17.84 2.48 3.03
N GLN A 44 -18.41 3.62 3.43
CA GLN A 44 -18.02 4.92 2.88
C GLN A 44 -16.55 5.26 3.20
N PHE A 45 -16.08 5.02 4.42
CA PHE A 45 -14.68 5.22 4.78
C PHE A 45 -13.76 4.31 3.98
N PHE A 46 -14.12 3.04 3.84
CA PHE A 46 -13.37 2.10 3.02
C PHE A 46 -13.27 2.56 1.57
N LEU A 47 -14.41 2.90 0.95
CA LEU A 47 -14.45 3.31 -0.46
C LEU A 47 -13.69 4.61 -0.71
N VAL A 48 -13.81 5.61 0.17
CA VAL A 48 -13.06 6.87 0.04
C VAL A 48 -11.55 6.62 0.13
N GLY A 49 -11.10 5.80 1.07
CA GLY A 49 -9.69 5.43 1.19
C GLY A 49 -9.19 4.59 0.00
N PHE A 50 -9.97 3.59 -0.42
CA PHE A 50 -9.66 2.75 -1.57
C PHE A 50 -9.55 3.54 -2.87
N LEU A 51 -10.51 4.43 -3.13
CA LEU A 51 -10.50 5.26 -4.34
C LEU A 51 -9.38 6.29 -4.32
N ALA A 52 -9.00 6.83 -3.15
CA ALA A 52 -7.83 7.70 -3.04
C ALA A 52 -6.55 6.95 -3.42
N TRP A 53 -6.38 5.72 -2.92
CA TRP A 53 -5.23 4.87 -3.27
C TRP A 53 -5.23 4.47 -4.75
N THR A 54 -6.41 4.19 -5.31
CA THR A 54 -6.58 3.92 -6.75
C THR A 54 -6.16 5.13 -7.59
N TRP A 55 -6.55 6.32 -7.16
CA TRP A 55 -6.24 7.53 -7.91
C TRP A 55 -4.79 7.97 -7.76
N ASP A 56 -4.17 7.71 -6.61
CA ASP A 56 -2.71 7.87 -6.43
C ASP A 56 -1.92 7.07 -7.49
N ALA A 57 -2.33 5.82 -7.71
CA ALA A 57 -1.73 4.98 -8.73
C ALA A 57 -2.02 5.48 -10.16
N PHE A 58 -3.25 5.89 -10.45
CA PHE A 58 -3.61 6.49 -11.72
C PHE A 58 -2.70 7.66 -12.06
N ASP A 59 -2.57 8.61 -11.14
CA ASP A 59 -1.78 9.82 -11.32
C ASP A 59 -0.28 9.54 -11.46
N PHE A 60 0.21 8.55 -10.74
CA PHE A 60 1.60 8.11 -10.87
C PHE A 60 1.89 7.56 -12.27
N PHE A 61 1.04 6.64 -12.75
CA PHE A 61 1.23 5.98 -14.03
C PHE A 61 0.88 6.86 -15.25
N THR A 62 0.20 7.97 -15.05
CA THR A 62 -0.09 8.93 -16.13
C THR A 62 1.18 9.40 -16.84
N VAL A 63 2.28 9.65 -16.11
CA VAL A 63 3.57 9.98 -16.72
C VAL A 63 4.15 8.78 -17.45
N SER A 64 4.15 7.61 -16.82
CA SER A 64 4.74 6.39 -17.40
C SER A 64 4.11 6.02 -18.76
N MET A 65 2.79 6.27 -18.91
CA MET A 65 2.09 6.01 -20.17
C MET A 65 2.42 7.05 -21.27
N ASN A 66 2.92 8.23 -20.91
CA ASN A 66 3.12 9.35 -21.83
C ASN A 66 4.58 9.79 -21.94
N VAL A 67 5.54 8.99 -21.47
CA VAL A 67 6.98 9.37 -21.40
C VAL A 67 7.49 9.86 -22.76
N SER A 68 7.23 9.11 -23.84
CA SER A 68 7.70 9.48 -25.19
C SER A 68 7.05 10.77 -25.67
N ALA A 69 5.75 10.93 -25.51
CA ALA A 69 5.02 12.13 -25.93
C ALA A 69 5.47 13.38 -25.15
N ILE A 70 5.79 13.23 -23.86
CA ILE A 70 6.34 14.31 -23.03
C ILE A 70 7.75 14.65 -23.46
N ALA A 71 8.58 13.64 -23.75
CA ALA A 71 9.96 13.83 -24.23
C ALA A 71 10.00 14.59 -25.56
N ASP A 72 9.19 14.18 -26.52
CA ASP A 72 9.08 14.81 -27.83
C ASP A 72 8.62 16.27 -27.73
N ASP A 73 7.59 16.54 -26.93
CA ASP A 73 6.99 17.87 -26.76
C ASP A 73 7.92 18.84 -26.00
N LEU A 74 8.70 18.34 -25.04
CA LEU A 74 9.65 19.15 -24.28
C LEU A 74 11.09 19.15 -24.87
N ASN A 75 11.30 18.52 -26.04
CA ASN A 75 12.59 18.38 -26.72
C ASN A 75 13.69 17.78 -25.78
N LYS A 76 13.35 16.67 -25.14
CA LYS A 76 14.22 15.92 -24.24
C LYS A 76 14.28 14.45 -24.63
N GLU A 77 15.27 13.74 -24.10
CA GLU A 77 15.32 12.29 -24.24
C GLU A 77 14.35 11.60 -23.28
N VAL A 78 13.91 10.39 -23.65
CA VAL A 78 13.07 9.55 -22.81
C VAL A 78 13.70 9.32 -21.42
N SER A 79 15.01 9.15 -21.37
CA SER A 79 15.79 9.02 -20.12
C SER A 79 15.65 10.22 -19.20
N ASP A 80 15.58 11.45 -19.74
CA ASP A 80 15.39 12.66 -18.95
C ASP A 80 14.02 12.67 -18.27
N VAL A 81 12.97 12.28 -19.01
CA VAL A 81 11.59 12.24 -18.48
C VAL A 81 11.44 11.15 -17.41
N THR A 82 12.12 10.00 -17.56
CA THR A 82 12.10 8.95 -16.55
C THR A 82 12.76 9.38 -15.23
N TRP A 83 13.69 10.32 -15.25
CA TRP A 83 14.19 10.98 -14.05
C TRP A 83 13.09 11.68 -13.26
N GLY A 84 12.09 12.25 -13.93
CA GLY A 84 10.90 12.80 -13.26
C GLY A 84 10.12 11.75 -12.47
N ILE A 85 10.03 10.51 -12.97
CA ILE A 85 9.40 9.39 -12.27
C ILE A 85 10.23 8.99 -11.04
N THR A 86 11.55 8.83 -11.21
CA THR A 86 12.47 8.51 -10.12
C THR A 86 12.42 9.56 -9.00
N LEU A 87 12.39 10.83 -9.37
CA LEU A 87 12.33 11.94 -8.43
C LEU A 87 11.02 11.91 -7.60
N VAL A 88 9.89 11.59 -8.23
CA VAL A 88 8.62 11.38 -7.53
C VAL A 88 8.77 10.28 -6.48
N LEU A 89 9.31 9.12 -6.84
CA LEU A 89 9.49 7.99 -5.91
C LEU A 89 10.41 8.34 -4.74
N MET A 90 11.51 9.07 -4.99
CA MET A 90 12.43 9.49 -3.94
C MET A 90 11.78 10.46 -2.94
N LEU A 91 11.03 11.44 -3.45
CA LEU A 91 10.43 12.49 -2.63
C LEU A 91 9.16 12.03 -1.87
N ARG A 92 8.57 10.90 -2.22
CA ARG A 92 7.46 10.29 -1.47
C ARG A 92 7.79 10.09 0.02
N SER A 93 9.04 9.79 0.35
CA SER A 93 9.48 9.61 1.75
C SER A 93 9.28 10.87 2.59
N VAL A 94 9.56 12.04 2.01
CA VAL A 94 9.35 13.34 2.67
C VAL A 94 7.85 13.57 2.93
N GLY A 95 7.03 13.29 1.94
CA GLY A 95 5.57 13.41 2.05
C GLY A 95 4.97 12.50 3.12
N ALA A 96 5.46 11.26 3.21
CA ALA A 96 5.01 10.33 4.24
C ALA A 96 5.24 10.86 5.66
N VAL A 97 6.40 11.50 5.91
CA VAL A 97 6.69 12.13 7.20
C VAL A 97 5.72 13.29 7.48
N ILE A 98 5.50 14.17 6.51
CA ILE A 98 4.64 15.36 6.67
C ILE A 98 3.18 14.92 6.91
N PHE A 99 2.61 14.16 5.99
CA PHE A 99 1.19 13.79 6.06
C PHE A 99 0.90 12.73 7.12
N GLY A 100 1.85 11.85 7.42
CA GLY A 100 1.75 10.93 8.54
C GLY A 100 1.64 11.67 9.87
N TYR A 101 2.51 12.66 10.11
CA TYR A 101 2.43 13.53 11.27
C TYR A 101 1.10 14.29 11.32
N LEU A 102 0.68 14.88 10.19
CA LEU A 102 -0.61 15.58 10.13
C LEU A 102 -1.78 14.64 10.43
N GLY A 103 -1.73 13.40 9.92
CA GLY A 103 -2.76 12.38 10.11
C GLY A 103 -2.91 11.95 11.56
N ASP A 104 -1.83 11.75 12.26
CA ASP A 104 -1.85 11.33 13.67
C ASP A 104 -2.13 12.51 14.62
N ARG A 105 -1.81 13.75 14.23
CA ARG A 105 -2.01 14.94 15.06
C ARG A 105 -3.37 15.62 14.89
N TYR A 106 -3.86 15.72 13.64
CA TYR A 106 -5.05 16.52 13.30
C TYR A 106 -6.21 15.67 12.79
N GLY A 107 -6.09 14.34 12.82
CA GLY A 107 -7.08 13.41 12.31
C GLY A 107 -6.87 12.99 10.87
N ARG A 108 -7.72 12.11 10.40
CA ARG A 108 -7.61 11.53 9.05
C ARG A 108 -8.28 12.44 8.01
N LYS A 109 -9.29 13.23 8.41
CA LYS A 109 -10.09 14.07 7.50
C LYS A 109 -9.29 15.22 6.90
N PHE A 110 -8.65 16.02 7.74
CA PHE A 110 -7.92 17.21 7.28
C PHE A 110 -6.76 16.87 6.34
N PRO A 111 -5.81 15.98 6.68
CA PRO A 111 -4.70 15.68 5.79
C PRO A 111 -5.13 14.93 4.52
N TYR A 112 -6.21 14.15 4.56
CA TYR A 112 -6.81 13.56 3.37
C TYR A 112 -7.26 14.63 2.37
N ILE A 113 -8.06 15.61 2.84
CA ILE A 113 -8.57 16.70 1.99
C ILE A 113 -7.43 17.55 1.46
N LEU A 114 -6.47 17.91 2.32
CA LEU A 114 -5.29 18.67 1.92
C LEU A 114 -4.46 17.94 0.86
N ASN A 115 -4.23 16.64 1.04
CA ASN A 115 -3.49 15.81 0.10
C ASN A 115 -4.17 15.77 -1.28
N MET A 116 -5.47 15.47 -1.31
CA MET A 116 -6.26 15.43 -2.55
C MET A 116 -6.32 16.80 -3.24
N LEU A 117 -6.44 17.89 -2.47
CA LEU A 117 -6.44 19.24 -3.02
C LEU A 117 -5.10 19.60 -3.70
N LEU A 118 -3.99 19.23 -3.05
CA LEU A 118 -2.67 19.46 -3.62
C LEU A 118 -2.44 18.58 -4.87
N ILE A 119 -2.94 17.34 -4.90
CA ILE A 119 -2.93 16.50 -6.11
C ILE A 119 -3.65 17.22 -7.24
N VAL A 120 -4.87 17.73 -7.03
CA VAL A 120 -5.65 18.48 -8.03
C VAL A 120 -4.83 19.64 -8.60
N VAL A 121 -4.29 20.49 -7.72
CA VAL A 121 -3.51 21.68 -8.13
C VAL A 121 -2.29 21.30 -8.94
N LEU A 122 -1.54 20.29 -8.50
CA LEU A 122 -0.30 19.88 -9.15
C LEU A 122 -0.55 19.14 -10.48
N GLN A 123 -1.62 18.33 -10.57
CA GLN A 123 -1.99 17.69 -11.84
C GLN A 123 -2.45 18.71 -12.88
N ILE A 124 -3.28 19.67 -12.49
CA ILE A 124 -3.64 20.79 -13.38
C ILE A 124 -2.38 21.53 -13.82
N SER A 125 -1.50 21.86 -12.89
CA SER A 125 -0.24 22.58 -13.19
C SER A 125 0.65 21.79 -14.16
N CYS A 126 0.71 20.46 -14.03
CA CYS A 126 1.50 19.59 -14.88
C CYS A 126 1.03 19.67 -16.35
N GLY A 127 -0.28 19.82 -16.60
CA GLY A 127 -0.83 20.00 -17.93
C GLY A 127 -0.50 21.37 -18.57
N PHE A 128 -0.03 22.35 -17.80
CA PHE A 128 0.34 23.69 -18.30
C PHE A 128 1.85 23.94 -18.40
N VAL A 129 2.68 22.98 -18.08
CA VAL A 129 4.15 23.13 -18.17
C VAL A 129 4.57 23.33 -19.64
N LYS A 130 5.58 24.20 -19.84
CA LYS A 130 6.16 24.54 -21.13
C LYS A 130 7.62 24.17 -21.25
N THR A 131 8.30 23.98 -20.13
CA THR A 131 9.72 23.61 -20.08
C THR A 131 9.93 22.37 -19.22
N PHE A 132 11.01 21.68 -19.46
CA PHE A 132 11.36 20.47 -18.70
C PHE A 132 11.65 20.79 -17.22
N GLU A 133 12.23 21.93 -16.92
CA GLU A 133 12.50 22.39 -15.56
C GLU A 133 11.20 22.61 -14.77
N GLN A 134 10.18 23.20 -15.42
CA GLN A 134 8.83 23.33 -14.83
C GLN A 134 8.22 21.96 -14.58
N PHE A 135 8.34 21.04 -15.55
CA PHE A 135 7.87 19.67 -15.39
C PHE A 135 8.51 18.99 -14.18
N LEU A 136 9.83 19.00 -14.07
CA LEU A 136 10.54 18.42 -12.94
C LEU A 136 10.16 19.09 -11.61
N GLY A 137 10.01 20.41 -11.58
CA GLY A 137 9.59 21.14 -10.38
C GLY A 137 8.22 20.72 -9.89
N VAL A 138 7.23 20.66 -10.80
CA VAL A 138 5.87 20.21 -10.47
C VAL A 138 5.86 18.73 -10.04
N ARG A 139 6.59 17.86 -10.74
CA ARG A 139 6.70 16.44 -10.41
C ARG A 139 7.39 16.20 -9.06
N SER A 140 8.37 17.03 -8.70
CA SER A 140 9.03 16.97 -7.39
C SER A 140 8.03 17.25 -6.26
N LEU A 141 7.26 18.33 -6.36
CA LEU A 141 6.22 18.65 -5.40
C LEU A 141 5.12 17.58 -5.36
N PHE A 142 4.75 17.06 -6.53
CA PHE A 142 3.79 15.99 -6.66
C PHE A 142 4.25 14.71 -5.94
N GLY A 143 5.55 14.37 -6.03
CA GLY A 143 6.13 13.25 -5.29
C GLY A 143 5.97 13.39 -3.76
N ILE A 144 6.21 14.59 -3.23
CA ILE A 144 5.99 14.87 -1.81
C ILE A 144 4.52 14.66 -1.45
N VAL A 145 3.59 15.14 -2.25
CA VAL A 145 2.15 15.00 -1.98
C VAL A 145 1.70 13.55 -2.05
N LEU A 146 2.08 12.81 -3.10
CA LEU A 146 1.76 11.38 -3.24
C LEU A 146 2.27 10.54 -2.06
N GLY A 147 3.44 10.90 -1.51
CA GLY A 147 3.99 10.18 -0.35
C GLY A 147 3.09 10.15 0.87
N GLY A 148 2.20 11.13 1.01
CA GLY A 148 1.25 11.22 2.11
C GLY A 148 -0.01 10.37 1.94
N CYS A 149 -0.32 9.94 0.73
CA CYS A 149 -1.61 9.30 0.42
C CYS A 149 -1.79 7.96 1.14
N PHE A 150 -0.81 7.04 1.03
CA PHE A 150 -0.96 5.67 1.53
C PHE A 150 -1.32 5.60 3.03
N GLY A 151 -0.56 6.30 3.89
CA GLY A 151 -0.77 6.25 5.34
C GLY A 151 -2.17 6.74 5.74
N VAL A 152 -2.60 7.87 5.18
CA VAL A 152 -3.90 8.46 5.50
C VAL A 152 -5.06 7.68 4.88
N ALA A 153 -4.91 7.19 3.64
CA ALA A 153 -5.93 6.42 2.95
C ALA A 153 -6.14 5.05 3.59
N SER A 154 -5.06 4.32 3.93
CA SER A 154 -5.15 3.01 4.59
C SER A 154 -5.73 3.12 6.00
N ALA A 155 -5.34 4.12 6.78
CA ALA A 155 -5.92 4.39 8.09
C ALA A 155 -7.43 4.68 7.95
N THR A 156 -7.82 5.58 7.04
CA THR A 156 -9.23 5.90 6.78
C THR A 156 -10.04 4.66 6.38
N ALA A 157 -9.48 3.78 5.54
CA ALA A 157 -10.17 2.61 5.02
C ALA A 157 -10.31 1.46 6.03
N LEU A 158 -9.32 1.24 6.90
CA LEU A 158 -9.19 0.00 7.66
C LEU A 158 -9.36 0.14 9.17
N GLU A 159 -9.13 1.33 9.75
CA GLU A 159 -9.20 1.52 11.20
C GLU A 159 -10.57 1.12 11.76
N GLY A 160 -11.65 1.65 11.20
CA GLY A 160 -13.03 1.38 11.65
C GLY A 160 -13.64 0.06 11.15
N ALA A 161 -12.90 -0.77 10.44
CA ALA A 161 -13.43 -2.02 9.92
C ALA A 161 -13.48 -3.12 11.00
N PRO A 162 -14.52 -3.99 10.97
CA PRO A 162 -14.57 -5.15 11.87
C PRO A 162 -13.32 -6.02 11.75
N VAL A 163 -12.79 -6.51 12.86
CA VAL A 163 -11.53 -7.28 12.91
C VAL A 163 -11.52 -8.42 11.90
N ARG A 164 -12.61 -9.18 11.80
CA ARG A 164 -12.76 -10.30 10.85
C ARG A 164 -12.80 -9.87 9.38
N ALA A 165 -13.23 -8.64 9.07
CA ALA A 165 -13.28 -8.11 7.71
C ALA A 165 -11.96 -7.48 7.24
N ARG A 166 -11.11 -7.03 8.17
CA ARG A 166 -9.88 -6.28 7.86
C ARG A 166 -8.94 -6.98 6.90
N SER A 167 -8.84 -8.30 6.99
CA SER A 167 -7.93 -9.09 6.15
C SER A 167 -8.34 -9.06 4.69
N VAL A 168 -9.62 -9.31 4.38
CA VAL A 168 -10.12 -9.23 3.01
C VAL A 168 -10.14 -7.80 2.51
N LEU A 169 -10.51 -6.84 3.37
CA LEU A 169 -10.51 -5.42 3.01
C LEU A 169 -9.10 -4.90 2.72
N SER A 170 -8.08 -5.34 3.48
CA SER A 170 -6.68 -5.03 3.20
C SER A 170 -6.26 -5.54 1.82
N GLY A 171 -6.64 -6.78 1.50
CA GLY A 171 -6.40 -7.36 0.17
C GLY A 171 -7.04 -6.55 -0.94
N VAL A 172 -8.32 -6.19 -0.79
CA VAL A 172 -9.03 -5.36 -1.76
C VAL A 172 -8.42 -3.96 -1.84
N PHE A 173 -8.11 -3.33 -0.71
CA PHE A 173 -7.51 -1.99 -0.65
C PHE A 173 -6.21 -1.94 -1.46
N GLN A 174 -5.33 -2.92 -1.26
CA GLN A 174 -4.06 -2.96 -1.98
C GLN A 174 -4.23 -3.10 -3.50
N GLN A 175 -5.31 -3.77 -3.96
CA GLN A 175 -5.61 -3.88 -5.39
C GLN A 175 -6.07 -2.57 -6.05
N GLY A 176 -6.33 -1.52 -5.26
CA GLY A 176 -6.53 -0.17 -5.79
C GLY A 176 -5.38 0.28 -6.70
N TYR A 177 -4.14 -0.13 -6.38
CA TYR A 177 -2.97 0.18 -7.20
C TYR A 177 -3.05 -0.44 -8.61
N ALA A 178 -3.39 -1.71 -8.71
CA ALA A 178 -3.59 -2.39 -10.00
C ALA A 178 -4.81 -1.84 -10.77
N LEU A 179 -5.88 -1.49 -10.06
CA LEU A 179 -7.05 -0.85 -10.66
C LEU A 179 -6.69 0.52 -11.23
N GLY A 180 -5.91 1.35 -10.51
CA GLY A 180 -5.44 2.65 -10.97
C GLY A 180 -4.62 2.53 -12.25
N TYR A 181 -3.72 1.54 -12.33
CA TYR A 181 -2.97 1.24 -13.56
C TYR A 181 -3.90 0.89 -14.73
N LEU A 182 -4.87 0.00 -14.52
CA LEU A 182 -5.83 -0.36 -15.58
C LEU A 182 -6.65 0.84 -16.05
N LEU A 183 -7.10 1.67 -15.10
CA LEU A 183 -7.87 2.88 -15.45
C LEU A 183 -7.04 3.85 -16.27
N VAL A 184 -5.78 4.11 -15.90
CA VAL A 184 -4.95 5.03 -16.70
C VAL A 184 -4.69 4.50 -18.10
N VAL A 185 -4.49 3.19 -18.29
CA VAL A 185 -4.32 2.59 -19.62
C VAL A 185 -5.54 2.86 -20.50
N VAL A 186 -6.75 2.61 -19.97
CA VAL A 186 -8.01 2.82 -20.70
C VAL A 186 -8.25 4.30 -21.00
N PHE A 187 -8.14 5.16 -19.98
CA PHE A 187 -8.42 6.59 -20.15
C PHE A 187 -7.33 7.30 -20.95
N ASN A 188 -6.08 6.89 -20.86
CA ASN A 188 -5.00 7.46 -21.66
C ASN A 188 -5.30 7.27 -23.16
N ARG A 189 -5.62 6.04 -23.57
CA ARG A 189 -6.00 5.75 -24.96
C ARG A 189 -7.24 6.54 -25.40
N ALA A 190 -8.25 6.62 -24.55
CA ALA A 190 -9.50 7.30 -24.89
C ALA A 190 -9.35 8.82 -24.97
N ILE A 191 -8.48 9.42 -24.16
CA ILE A 191 -8.38 10.88 -24.01
C ILE A 191 -7.19 11.42 -24.80
N THR A 192 -6.00 10.84 -24.64
CA THR A 192 -4.76 11.37 -25.24
C THR A 192 -4.78 11.26 -26.75
N ASP A 193 -5.21 10.14 -27.29
CA ASP A 193 -5.25 9.90 -28.75
C ASP A 193 -6.34 10.73 -29.45
N ASN A 194 -7.39 11.13 -28.75
CA ASN A 194 -8.53 11.86 -29.32
C ASN A 194 -8.54 13.37 -28.99
N SER A 195 -7.59 13.82 -28.11
CA SER A 195 -7.54 15.23 -27.71
C SER A 195 -6.56 16.04 -28.56
N PRO A 196 -6.91 17.27 -28.97
CA PRO A 196 -5.97 18.18 -29.61
C PRO A 196 -4.81 18.62 -28.70
N HIS A 197 -4.91 18.36 -27.40
CA HIS A 197 -3.89 18.71 -26.41
C HIS A 197 -2.94 17.54 -26.08
N GLY A 198 -3.10 16.39 -26.73
CA GLY A 198 -2.25 15.22 -26.54
C GLY A 198 -2.16 14.78 -25.07
N TRP A 199 -0.94 14.51 -24.60
CA TRP A 199 -0.67 14.03 -23.25
C TRP A 199 -1.12 14.97 -22.12
N ARG A 200 -1.31 16.25 -22.37
CA ARG A 200 -1.78 17.22 -21.38
C ARG A 200 -3.22 16.97 -20.94
N ALA A 201 -4.04 16.48 -21.84
CA ALA A 201 -5.46 16.26 -21.59
C ALA A 201 -5.72 15.25 -20.46
N ILE A 202 -4.89 14.19 -20.37
CA ILE A 202 -5.05 13.18 -19.31
C ILE A 202 -4.69 13.74 -17.92
N PHE A 203 -3.74 14.69 -17.82
CA PHE A 203 -3.43 15.36 -16.56
C PHE A 203 -4.57 16.25 -16.07
N TRP A 204 -5.24 16.95 -16.96
CA TRP A 204 -6.43 17.74 -16.60
C TRP A 204 -7.60 16.84 -16.22
N PHE A 205 -7.80 15.75 -16.94
CA PHE A 205 -8.83 14.76 -16.61
C PHE A 205 -8.57 14.14 -15.22
N SER A 206 -7.33 13.78 -14.94
CA SER A 206 -6.98 13.11 -13.69
C SER A 206 -7.22 13.97 -12.44
N SER A 207 -7.29 15.29 -12.60
CA SER A 207 -7.62 16.19 -11.49
C SER A 207 -9.09 16.17 -11.08
N GLY A 208 -9.99 15.67 -11.93
CA GLY A 208 -11.44 15.67 -11.68
C GLY A 208 -11.88 14.76 -10.53
N PRO A 209 -11.62 13.45 -10.58
CA PRO A 209 -12.04 12.52 -9.53
C PRO A 209 -11.56 12.86 -8.12
N PRO A 210 -10.33 13.36 -7.87
CA PRO A 210 -9.96 13.82 -6.54
C PRO A 210 -10.86 14.94 -6.01
N VAL A 211 -11.40 15.83 -6.85
CA VAL A 211 -12.39 16.85 -6.42
C VAL A 211 -13.65 16.18 -5.87
N LEU A 212 -14.13 15.12 -6.54
CA LEU A 212 -15.29 14.36 -6.05
C LEU A 212 -14.98 13.65 -4.73
N LEU A 213 -13.76 13.12 -4.57
CA LEU A 213 -13.31 12.50 -3.33
C LEU A 213 -13.21 13.52 -2.19
N ILE A 214 -12.75 14.74 -2.46
CA ILE A 214 -12.76 15.83 -1.49
C ILE A 214 -14.20 16.14 -1.05
N ALA A 215 -15.11 16.32 -1.99
CA ALA A 215 -16.51 16.61 -1.70
C ALA A 215 -17.15 15.49 -0.84
N TRP A 216 -16.89 14.24 -1.21
CA TRP A 216 -17.38 13.10 -0.45
C TRP A 216 -16.78 13.06 0.97
N ARG A 217 -15.46 13.23 1.10
CA ARG A 217 -14.80 13.21 2.41
C ARG A 217 -15.23 14.39 3.31
N LEU A 218 -15.58 15.53 2.73
CA LEU A 218 -16.15 16.67 3.49
C LEU A 218 -17.50 16.30 4.13
N CYS A 219 -18.32 15.52 3.44
CA CYS A 219 -19.62 15.06 3.97
C CYS A 219 -19.47 13.98 5.07
N LEU A 220 -18.32 13.32 5.18
CA LEU A 220 -18.08 12.32 6.21
C LEU A 220 -17.50 12.95 7.47
N PRO A 221 -17.87 12.46 8.67
CA PRO A 221 -17.24 12.89 9.92
C PRO A 221 -15.78 12.43 10.00
N GLU A 222 -15.11 12.73 11.10
CA GLU A 222 -13.82 12.13 11.43
C GLU A 222 -13.99 10.64 11.79
N THR A 223 -12.89 9.87 11.77
CA THR A 223 -12.90 8.45 12.15
C THR A 223 -13.13 8.32 13.67
N ASP A 224 -13.93 7.32 14.06
CA ASP A 224 -14.27 7.13 15.47
C ASP A 224 -13.04 6.76 16.30
N GLU A 225 -12.10 6.03 15.72
CA GLU A 225 -10.81 5.68 16.31
C GLU A 225 -9.96 6.91 16.62
N PHE A 226 -9.91 7.88 15.71
CA PHE A 226 -9.20 9.13 15.98
C PHE A 226 -9.89 9.96 17.05
N LEU A 227 -11.21 9.99 17.08
CA LEU A 227 -11.96 10.70 18.13
C LEU A 227 -11.68 10.09 19.51
N GLN A 228 -11.61 8.78 19.64
CA GLN A 228 -11.20 8.11 20.87
C GLN A 228 -9.76 8.45 21.23
N GLN A 229 -8.83 8.36 20.31
CA GLN A 229 -7.42 8.76 20.50
C GLN A 229 -7.30 10.23 20.94
N GLN A 230 -8.11 11.12 20.39
CA GLN A 230 -8.07 12.56 20.72
C GLN A 230 -8.47 12.84 22.17
N LEU A 231 -9.33 12.02 22.79
CA LEU A 231 -9.66 12.15 24.20
C LEU A 231 -8.42 12.01 25.10
N HIS A 232 -7.53 11.09 24.75
CA HIS A 232 -6.23 10.93 25.44
C HIS A 232 -5.24 12.05 25.13
N LEU A 233 -5.20 12.52 23.88
CA LEU A 233 -4.26 13.57 23.45
C LEU A 233 -4.62 14.98 24.00
N LYS A 234 -5.87 15.25 24.35
CA LYS A 234 -6.28 16.56 24.94
C LYS A 234 -5.67 16.81 26.31
N GLU A 235 -5.25 15.77 27.03
CA GLU A 235 -4.50 15.89 28.28
C GLU A 235 -3.01 16.19 28.05
N SER A 236 -2.50 15.99 26.85
CA SER A 236 -1.09 16.13 26.47
C SER A 236 -0.85 17.46 25.73
N ASN A 237 -0.01 18.33 26.30
CA ASN A 237 0.48 19.54 25.65
C ASN A 237 1.22 19.24 24.32
N LYS A 238 1.25 20.18 23.36
CA LYS A 238 2.01 20.02 22.08
C LYS A 238 3.46 19.57 22.27
N SER A 239 4.12 20.05 23.34
CA SER A 239 5.46 19.62 23.74
C SER A 239 5.51 18.14 24.15
N GLN A 240 4.44 17.63 24.69
CA GLN A 240 4.33 16.23 25.12
C GLN A 240 4.24 15.27 23.94
N PHE A 241 3.45 15.59 22.90
CA PHE A 241 3.33 14.78 21.70
C PHE A 241 4.69 14.47 21.05
N PHE A 242 5.57 15.46 20.91
CA PHE A 242 6.93 15.21 20.37
C PHE A 242 7.80 14.39 21.30
N LYS A 243 7.64 14.54 22.60
CA LYS A 243 8.37 13.72 23.59
C LYS A 243 7.87 12.26 23.54
N ASP A 244 6.57 12.08 23.45
CA ASP A 244 5.94 10.76 23.38
C ASP A 244 6.27 10.07 22.04
N ALA A 245 6.25 10.80 20.92
CA ALA A 245 6.73 10.30 19.64
C ALA A 245 8.20 9.87 19.68
N LYS A 246 9.08 10.69 20.27
CA LYS A 246 10.49 10.36 20.45
C LYS A 246 10.68 9.14 21.35
N LYS A 247 9.87 9.03 22.40
CA LYS A 247 9.88 7.88 23.32
C LYS A 247 9.42 6.63 22.58
N ALA A 248 8.28 6.65 21.91
CA ALA A 248 7.75 5.53 21.14
C ALA A 248 8.71 5.08 20.03
N LEU A 249 9.32 6.02 19.31
CA LEU A 249 10.36 5.72 18.32
C LEU A 249 11.57 5.02 18.96
N LYS A 250 11.99 5.48 20.15
CA LYS A 250 13.10 4.87 20.86
C LYS A 250 12.75 3.49 21.43
N GLU A 251 11.55 3.28 21.90
CA GLU A 251 11.08 2.01 22.46
C GLU A 251 10.82 0.96 21.37
N HIS A 252 10.33 1.40 20.20
CA HIS A 252 9.93 0.52 19.10
C HIS A 252 10.87 0.55 17.87
N TRP A 253 12.08 1.13 17.99
CA TRP A 253 12.98 1.33 16.84
C TRP A 253 13.30 0.02 16.09
N ILE A 254 13.42 -1.11 16.81
CA ILE A 254 13.69 -2.42 16.18
C ILE A 254 12.52 -2.83 15.28
N LYS A 255 11.27 -2.62 15.73
CA LYS A 255 10.08 -2.88 14.92
C LYS A 255 10.02 -1.96 13.70
N LEU A 256 10.39 -0.69 13.87
CA LEU A 256 10.43 0.28 12.76
C LEU A 256 11.47 -0.12 11.71
N CYS A 257 12.68 -0.46 12.13
CA CYS A 257 13.71 -0.99 11.21
C CYS A 257 13.22 -2.25 10.49
N TYR A 258 12.58 -3.18 11.23
CA TYR A 258 11.98 -4.37 10.65
C TYR A 258 10.94 -4.02 9.57
N MET A 259 10.04 -3.09 9.86
CA MET A 259 8.99 -2.67 8.91
C MET A 259 9.60 -2.05 7.65
N VAL A 260 10.67 -1.25 7.77
CA VAL A 260 11.37 -0.69 6.59
C VAL A 260 12.05 -1.78 5.77
N ILE A 261 12.73 -2.72 6.42
CA ILE A 261 13.37 -3.87 5.75
C ILE A 261 12.31 -4.74 5.07
N LEU A 262 11.20 -5.00 5.73
CA LEU A 262 10.08 -5.75 5.20
C LEU A 262 9.50 -5.05 3.96
N MET A 263 9.25 -3.75 4.04
CA MET A 263 8.74 -2.97 2.92
C MET A 263 9.72 -2.88 1.77
N SER A 264 11.02 -2.82 2.05
CA SER A 264 12.03 -2.91 1.00
C SER A 264 11.95 -4.25 0.25
N ALA A 265 11.81 -5.36 0.97
CA ALA A 265 11.67 -6.67 0.34
C ALA A 265 10.40 -6.79 -0.52
N PHE A 266 9.26 -6.26 -0.03
CA PHE A 266 8.02 -6.21 -0.82
C PHE A 266 8.18 -5.36 -2.07
N ASN A 267 8.74 -4.16 -1.96
CA ASN A 267 8.92 -3.27 -3.09
C ASN A 267 9.89 -3.87 -4.13
N PHE A 268 10.99 -4.48 -3.70
CA PHE A 268 11.87 -5.22 -4.60
C PHE A 268 11.15 -6.35 -5.32
N SER A 269 10.21 -7.05 -4.68
CA SER A 269 9.43 -8.10 -5.35
C SER A 269 8.50 -7.57 -6.43
N SER A 270 7.90 -6.40 -6.21
CA SER A 270 7.03 -5.75 -7.19
C SER A 270 7.84 -5.21 -8.37
N HIS A 271 8.82 -4.36 -8.09
CA HIS A 271 9.65 -3.74 -9.13
C HIS A 271 10.43 -4.78 -9.95
N GLY A 272 11.08 -5.74 -9.30
CA GLY A 272 11.85 -6.79 -10.00
C GLY A 272 11.00 -7.74 -10.84
N SER A 273 9.69 -7.84 -10.58
CA SER A 273 8.80 -8.66 -11.40
C SER A 273 8.05 -7.89 -12.50
N GLN A 274 8.05 -6.56 -12.46
CA GLN A 274 7.19 -5.74 -13.31
C GLN A 274 7.96 -4.77 -14.20
N ASP A 275 9.02 -4.11 -13.71
CA ASP A 275 9.62 -2.96 -14.39
C ASP A 275 10.26 -3.34 -15.74
N LEU A 276 11.04 -4.42 -15.80
CA LEU A 276 11.69 -4.89 -17.03
C LEU A 276 10.91 -5.98 -17.77
N TYR A 277 9.79 -6.44 -17.23
CA TYR A 277 9.02 -7.51 -17.87
C TYR A 277 8.50 -7.15 -19.27
N PRO A 278 7.97 -5.93 -19.53
CA PRO A 278 7.65 -5.51 -20.89
C PRO A 278 8.85 -5.52 -21.84
N THR A 279 10.04 -5.17 -21.35
CA THR A 279 11.28 -5.20 -22.14
C THR A 279 11.70 -6.63 -22.49
N LEU A 280 11.56 -7.58 -21.56
CA LEU A 280 11.77 -9.01 -21.83
C LEU A 280 10.81 -9.49 -22.93
N LEU A 281 9.52 -9.18 -22.82
CA LEU A 281 8.53 -9.62 -23.80
C LEU A 281 8.80 -9.05 -25.20
N THR A 282 9.15 -7.76 -25.30
CA THR A 282 9.27 -7.07 -26.59
C THR A 282 10.65 -7.22 -27.23
N ARG A 283 11.72 -7.08 -26.45
CA ARG A 283 13.11 -7.11 -26.95
C ARG A 283 13.72 -8.50 -27.00
N GLN A 284 13.56 -9.30 -25.92
CA GLN A 284 14.17 -10.62 -25.86
C GLN A 284 13.31 -11.67 -26.57
N LEU A 285 12.00 -11.69 -26.30
CA LEU A 285 11.06 -12.67 -26.87
C LEU A 285 10.41 -12.19 -28.18
N GLU A 286 10.68 -10.96 -28.60
CA GLU A 286 10.17 -10.37 -29.86
C GLU A 286 8.65 -10.41 -30.00
N PHE A 287 7.92 -10.32 -28.89
CA PHE A 287 6.47 -10.30 -28.92
C PHE A 287 5.97 -9.01 -29.57
N GLY A 288 5.04 -9.14 -30.50
CA GLY A 288 4.30 -7.99 -31.01
C GLY A 288 3.51 -7.28 -29.90
N HIS A 289 3.10 -6.05 -30.16
CA HIS A 289 2.44 -5.18 -29.18
C HIS A 289 1.18 -5.83 -28.57
N ASP A 290 0.33 -6.45 -29.39
CA ASP A 290 -0.91 -7.11 -28.92
C ASP A 290 -0.61 -8.28 -27.95
N ARG A 291 0.36 -9.12 -28.31
CA ARG A 291 0.72 -10.27 -27.47
C ARG A 291 1.34 -9.84 -26.14
N SER A 292 2.20 -8.83 -26.17
CA SER A 292 2.77 -8.23 -24.94
C SER A 292 1.67 -7.67 -24.06
N THR A 293 0.71 -6.95 -24.63
CA THR A 293 -0.45 -6.39 -23.91
C THR A 293 -1.31 -7.48 -23.28
N VAL A 294 -1.59 -8.58 -24.00
CA VAL A 294 -2.35 -9.71 -23.46
C VAL A 294 -1.61 -10.36 -22.30
N THR A 295 -0.30 -10.62 -22.43
CA THR A 295 0.49 -11.22 -21.36
C THR A 295 0.51 -10.35 -20.09
N ASN A 296 0.71 -9.03 -20.25
CA ASN A 296 0.67 -8.10 -19.13
C ASN A 296 -0.73 -8.00 -18.50
N SER A 297 -1.80 -8.06 -19.31
CA SER A 297 -3.18 -8.07 -18.80
C SER A 297 -3.47 -9.32 -17.99
N VAL A 298 -3.02 -10.49 -18.46
CA VAL A 298 -3.16 -11.75 -17.72
C VAL A 298 -2.36 -11.74 -16.43
N ALA A 299 -1.16 -11.16 -16.42
CA ALA A 299 -0.38 -10.94 -15.21
C ALA A 299 -1.13 -10.08 -14.18
N ASN A 300 -1.77 -8.98 -14.62
CA ASN A 300 -2.59 -8.12 -13.76
C ASN A 300 -3.85 -8.82 -13.23
N LEU A 301 -4.49 -9.70 -14.00
CA LEU A 301 -5.58 -10.55 -13.50
C LEU A 301 -5.08 -11.50 -12.40
N GLY A 302 -3.88 -12.06 -12.56
CA GLY A 302 -3.20 -12.82 -11.51
C GLY A 302 -2.99 -11.99 -10.24
N ALA A 303 -2.51 -10.76 -10.40
CA ALA A 303 -2.30 -9.82 -9.30
C ALA A 303 -3.61 -9.55 -8.52
N LEU A 304 -4.68 -9.20 -9.22
CA LEU A 304 -5.99 -8.91 -8.62
C LEU A 304 -6.56 -10.11 -7.85
N THR A 305 -6.56 -11.27 -8.48
CA THR A 305 -7.09 -12.49 -7.86
C THR A 305 -6.25 -12.94 -6.67
N GLY A 306 -4.92 -12.92 -6.81
CA GLY A 306 -3.98 -13.24 -5.75
C GLY A 306 -4.11 -12.33 -4.54
N GLY A 307 -4.25 -11.02 -4.78
CA GLY A 307 -4.42 -10.05 -3.72
C GLY A 307 -5.66 -10.27 -2.87
N ILE A 308 -6.80 -10.54 -3.50
CA ILE A 308 -8.06 -10.80 -2.79
C ILE A 308 -7.99 -12.13 -2.03
N ILE A 309 -7.54 -13.20 -2.69
CA ILE A 309 -7.51 -14.56 -2.13
C ILE A 309 -6.52 -14.63 -0.97
N MET A 310 -5.25 -14.26 -1.19
CA MET A 310 -4.24 -14.35 -0.15
C MET A 310 -4.48 -13.34 0.98
N GLY A 311 -4.99 -12.15 0.67
CA GLY A 311 -5.42 -11.18 1.67
C GLY A 311 -6.48 -11.77 2.62
N HIS A 312 -7.50 -12.43 2.06
CA HIS A 312 -8.52 -13.10 2.85
C HIS A 312 -7.93 -14.25 3.71
N PHE A 313 -7.20 -15.17 3.10
CA PHE A 313 -6.62 -16.30 3.82
C PHE A 313 -5.60 -15.89 4.87
N SER A 314 -4.97 -14.73 4.76
CA SER A 314 -4.05 -14.19 5.77
C SER A 314 -4.72 -13.99 7.13
N GLY A 315 -6.03 -13.72 7.14
CA GLY A 315 -6.84 -13.66 8.36
C GLY A 315 -6.99 -15.00 9.05
N PHE A 316 -7.00 -16.08 8.29
CA PHE A 316 -7.18 -17.43 8.80
C PHE A 316 -5.86 -18.07 9.25
N ILE A 317 -4.87 -18.13 8.35
CA ILE A 317 -3.62 -18.86 8.63
C ILE A 317 -2.48 -18.01 9.20
N GLY A 318 -2.66 -16.71 9.29
CA GLY A 318 -1.64 -15.78 9.78
C GLY A 318 -0.94 -15.00 8.66
N ARG A 319 -0.42 -13.81 9.03
CA ARG A 319 0.23 -12.88 8.08
C ARG A 319 1.55 -13.45 7.57
N ARG A 320 2.34 -14.01 8.48
CA ARG A 320 3.67 -14.57 8.16
C ARG A 320 3.57 -15.80 7.30
N LEU A 321 2.73 -16.76 7.68
CA LEU A 321 2.63 -18.05 6.98
C LEU A 321 2.14 -17.88 5.54
N ILE A 322 1.15 -17.01 5.29
CA ILE A 322 0.65 -16.78 3.91
C ILE A 322 1.74 -16.22 3.00
N VAL A 323 2.58 -15.30 3.49
CA VAL A 323 3.70 -14.75 2.70
C VAL A 323 4.79 -15.80 2.49
N VAL A 324 5.11 -16.61 3.50
CA VAL A 324 6.07 -17.71 3.37
C VAL A 324 5.62 -18.69 2.26
N ILE A 325 4.33 -19.07 2.28
CA ILE A 325 3.75 -19.92 1.23
C ILE A 325 3.82 -19.21 -0.13
N GLY A 326 3.46 -17.94 -0.18
CA GLY A 326 3.52 -17.12 -1.39
C GLY A 326 4.94 -16.98 -1.97
N CYS A 327 5.97 -16.87 -1.12
CA CYS A 327 7.37 -16.83 -1.55
C CYS A 327 7.83 -18.18 -2.12
N ILE A 328 7.45 -19.29 -1.49
CA ILE A 328 7.82 -20.64 -1.96
C ILE A 328 7.15 -20.96 -3.30
N LEU A 329 5.82 -20.73 -3.39
CA LEU A 329 5.07 -21.02 -4.62
C LEU A 329 5.40 -20.01 -5.72
N GLY A 330 5.59 -18.73 -5.39
CA GLY A 330 6.07 -17.70 -6.32
C GLY A 330 7.46 -18.01 -6.84
N GLY A 331 8.36 -18.51 -5.97
CA GLY A 331 9.68 -19.00 -6.37
C GLY A 331 9.61 -20.14 -7.39
N ALA A 332 8.68 -21.08 -7.24
CA ALA A 332 8.45 -22.14 -8.22
C ALA A 332 7.92 -21.61 -9.57
N MET A 333 7.25 -20.45 -9.57
CA MET A 333 6.71 -19.81 -10.79
C MET A 333 7.74 -18.95 -11.53
N ILE A 334 8.94 -18.72 -10.98
CA ILE A 334 9.99 -17.94 -11.65
C ILE A 334 10.37 -18.59 -13.00
N TYR A 335 10.54 -19.90 -13.03
CA TYR A 335 10.93 -20.60 -14.26
C TYR A 335 9.87 -20.46 -15.39
N PRO A 336 8.59 -20.79 -15.18
CA PRO A 336 7.58 -20.62 -16.22
C PRO A 336 7.33 -19.16 -16.62
N TRP A 337 7.59 -18.21 -15.74
CA TRP A 337 7.44 -16.81 -16.01
C TRP A 337 8.57 -16.21 -16.86
N ALA A 338 9.83 -16.61 -16.60
CA ALA A 338 11.00 -16.00 -17.22
C ALA A 338 11.50 -16.75 -18.46
N PHE A 339 11.31 -18.08 -18.53
CA PHE A 339 11.96 -18.92 -19.52
C PHE A 339 11.01 -19.68 -20.44
N VAL A 340 9.72 -19.79 -20.09
CA VAL A 340 8.76 -20.46 -20.98
C VAL A 340 8.36 -19.49 -22.09
N THR A 341 8.63 -19.90 -23.34
CA THR A 341 8.21 -19.19 -24.55
C THR A 341 6.90 -19.80 -25.08
N GLY A 342 6.12 -19.05 -25.80
CA GLY A 342 4.82 -19.52 -26.30
C GLY A 342 3.65 -19.16 -25.39
N ASN A 343 2.54 -19.93 -25.45
CA ASN A 343 1.33 -19.60 -24.70
C ASN A 343 1.44 -19.89 -23.19
N GLY A 344 2.38 -20.72 -22.78
CA GLY A 344 2.63 -21.05 -21.38
C GLY A 344 3.13 -19.87 -20.55
N ILE A 345 3.74 -18.85 -21.18
CA ILE A 345 4.22 -17.65 -20.51
C ILE A 345 3.08 -16.90 -19.81
N ASN A 346 1.87 -16.89 -20.36
CA ASN A 346 0.71 -16.26 -19.77
C ASN A 346 0.36 -16.90 -18.42
N ALA A 347 0.45 -18.25 -18.32
CA ALA A 347 0.23 -18.94 -17.05
C ALA A 347 1.35 -18.62 -16.04
N GLY A 348 2.61 -18.59 -16.48
CA GLY A 348 3.74 -18.18 -15.65
C GLY A 348 3.57 -16.75 -15.11
N ALA A 349 3.20 -15.81 -15.98
CA ALA A 349 2.96 -14.42 -15.62
C ALA A 349 1.77 -14.27 -14.65
N PHE A 350 0.67 -14.98 -14.89
CA PHE A 350 -0.49 -15.00 -14.00
C PHE A 350 -0.12 -15.47 -12.60
N TRP A 351 0.48 -16.64 -12.48
CA TRP A 351 0.77 -17.24 -11.18
C TRP A 351 1.89 -16.53 -10.44
N LEU A 352 2.93 -16.02 -11.13
CA LEU A 352 3.95 -15.22 -10.45
C LEU A 352 3.32 -13.97 -9.84
N GLN A 353 2.54 -13.20 -10.62
CA GLN A 353 1.91 -11.98 -10.13
C GLN A 353 0.81 -12.27 -9.09
N PHE A 354 0.15 -13.43 -9.18
CA PHE A 354 -0.75 -13.91 -8.14
C PHE A 354 -0.05 -13.98 -6.76
N PHE A 355 1.15 -14.55 -6.71
CA PHE A 355 1.90 -14.66 -5.45
C PHE A 355 2.59 -13.35 -5.05
N VAL A 356 3.14 -12.58 -5.99
CA VAL A 356 3.74 -11.27 -5.70
C VAL A 356 2.70 -10.33 -5.09
N GLN A 357 1.60 -10.09 -5.80
CA GLN A 357 0.56 -9.16 -5.34
C GLN A 357 -0.34 -9.77 -4.26
N GLY A 358 -0.42 -11.09 -4.20
CA GLY A 358 -1.02 -11.81 -3.08
C GLY A 358 -0.28 -11.56 -1.77
N ASN A 359 1.05 -11.57 -1.80
CA ASN A 359 1.87 -11.19 -0.65
C ASN A 359 1.65 -9.73 -0.26
N TRP A 360 1.54 -8.81 -1.23
CA TRP A 360 1.26 -7.40 -0.99
C TRP A 360 -0.08 -7.13 -0.30
N ALA A 361 -1.06 -8.00 -0.46
CA ALA A 361 -2.40 -7.85 0.10
C ALA A 361 -2.42 -7.72 1.62
N ILE A 362 -1.42 -8.28 2.30
CA ILE A 362 -1.32 -8.19 3.76
C ILE A 362 -0.68 -6.89 4.26
N VAL A 363 0.04 -6.16 3.39
CA VAL A 363 0.86 -5.02 3.79
C VAL A 363 0.07 -3.98 4.58
N PRO A 364 -1.11 -3.48 4.11
CA PRO A 364 -1.83 -2.44 4.83
C PRO A 364 -2.19 -2.85 6.26
N ILE A 365 -2.71 -4.06 6.43
CA ILE A 365 -3.12 -4.53 7.75
C ILE A 365 -1.93 -4.93 8.63
N HIS A 366 -0.92 -5.58 8.07
CA HIS A 366 0.25 -6.01 8.83
C HIS A 366 1.06 -4.83 9.36
N LEU A 367 1.25 -3.79 8.54
CA LEU A 367 1.87 -2.56 9.00
C LEU A 367 1.05 -1.87 10.10
N ALA A 368 -0.29 -1.85 9.95
CA ALA A 368 -1.18 -1.27 10.96
C ALA A 368 -1.15 -2.04 12.29
N GLU A 369 -1.11 -3.39 12.24
CA GLU A 369 -1.02 -4.27 13.41
C GLU A 369 0.33 -4.15 14.14
N LEU A 370 1.41 -3.80 13.44
CA LEU A 370 2.74 -3.62 14.02
C LEU A 370 3.00 -2.20 14.51
N SER A 371 2.22 -1.22 14.05
CA SER A 371 2.40 0.19 14.37
C SER A 371 1.79 0.54 15.72
N PRO A 372 2.44 1.42 16.51
CA PRO A 372 1.83 1.97 17.72
C PRO A 372 0.52 2.71 17.36
N PRO A 373 -0.56 2.55 18.14
CA PRO A 373 -1.85 3.18 17.84
C PRO A 373 -1.78 4.69 17.64
N GLU A 374 -0.98 5.38 18.47
CA GLU A 374 -0.86 6.84 18.49
C GLU A 374 -0.14 7.42 17.26
N PHE A 375 0.72 6.61 16.61
CA PHE A 375 1.57 7.03 15.48
C PHE A 375 1.37 6.13 14.24
N ARG A 376 0.18 5.56 14.09
CA ARG A 376 -0.09 4.54 13.07
C ARG A 376 0.06 5.06 11.65
N ALA A 377 -0.56 6.19 11.32
CA ALA A 377 -0.50 6.75 9.97
C ALA A 377 0.93 7.16 9.61
N PHE A 378 1.67 7.74 10.57
CA PHE A 378 3.07 8.10 10.41
C PHE A 378 3.94 6.86 10.17
N VAL A 379 3.88 5.88 11.06
CA VAL A 379 4.74 4.68 11.00
C VAL A 379 4.45 3.86 9.76
N THR A 380 3.18 3.64 9.44
CA THR A 380 2.75 2.89 8.25
C THR A 380 3.19 3.60 6.97
N GLY A 381 2.91 4.88 6.85
CA GLY A 381 3.26 5.68 5.66
C GLY A 381 4.78 5.80 5.47
N VAL A 382 5.52 6.12 6.52
CA VAL A 382 6.99 6.27 6.45
C VAL A 382 7.66 4.93 6.13
N SER A 383 7.28 3.84 6.78
CA SER A 383 7.84 2.51 6.51
C SER A 383 7.59 2.10 5.06
N TYR A 384 6.38 2.33 4.55
CA TYR A 384 6.03 2.05 3.16
C TYR A 384 6.92 2.83 2.19
N GLN A 385 7.05 4.14 2.38
CA GLN A 385 7.79 4.99 1.44
C GLN A 385 9.31 4.87 1.56
N LEU A 386 9.85 4.52 2.72
CA LEU A 386 11.27 4.18 2.86
C LEU A 386 11.58 2.85 2.15
N GLY A 387 10.65 1.90 2.15
CA GLY A 387 10.74 0.70 1.33
C GLY A 387 10.78 1.02 -0.18
N ASN A 388 9.91 1.90 -0.65
CA ASN A 388 9.92 2.40 -2.03
C ASN A 388 11.25 3.07 -2.39
N LEU A 389 11.78 3.90 -1.50
CA LEU A 389 13.07 4.56 -1.70
C LEU A 389 14.21 3.54 -1.86
N ALA A 390 14.25 2.52 -1.01
CA ALA A 390 15.26 1.46 -1.09
C ALA A 390 15.20 0.69 -2.41
N SER A 391 14.00 0.42 -2.92
CA SER A 391 13.78 -0.36 -4.15
C SER A 391 13.78 0.49 -5.43
N SER A 392 13.87 1.81 -5.33
CA SER A 392 13.88 2.70 -6.50
C SER A 392 15.00 2.40 -7.51
N ALA A 393 16.07 1.75 -7.07
CA ALA A 393 17.17 1.29 -7.90
C ALA A 393 16.98 -0.09 -8.55
N SER A 394 15.84 -0.78 -8.33
CA SER A 394 15.61 -2.14 -8.85
C SER A 394 15.86 -2.28 -10.33
N SER A 395 15.20 -1.48 -11.15
CA SER A 395 15.33 -1.54 -12.60
C SER A 395 16.74 -1.18 -13.09
N THR A 396 17.41 -0.27 -12.39
CA THR A 396 18.82 0.06 -12.68
C THR A 396 19.74 -1.12 -12.33
N ILE A 397 19.51 -1.80 -11.23
CA ILE A 397 20.26 -3.00 -10.83
C ILE A 397 20.07 -4.09 -11.87
N GLU A 398 18.83 -4.38 -12.26
CA GLU A 398 18.52 -5.41 -13.26
C GLU A 398 19.10 -5.09 -14.63
N SER A 399 18.99 -3.84 -15.10
CA SER A 399 19.55 -3.44 -16.40
C SER A 399 21.08 -3.50 -16.40
N THR A 400 21.75 -2.97 -15.37
CA THR A 400 23.23 -2.99 -15.27
C THR A 400 23.78 -4.41 -15.16
N ILE A 401 23.07 -5.31 -14.45
CA ILE A 401 23.44 -6.73 -14.42
C ILE A 401 23.15 -7.36 -15.78
N GLY A 402 22.04 -6.97 -16.45
CA GLY A 402 21.66 -7.43 -17.78
C GLY A 402 22.76 -7.26 -18.80
N GLU A 403 23.45 -6.12 -18.80
CA GLU A 403 24.56 -5.82 -19.72
C GLU A 403 25.71 -6.86 -19.67
N ARG A 404 25.81 -7.64 -18.58
CA ARG A 404 26.79 -8.72 -18.44
C ARG A 404 26.36 -10.04 -19.09
N PHE A 405 25.13 -10.13 -19.60
CA PHE A 405 24.58 -11.33 -20.23
C PHE A 405 24.06 -10.99 -21.63
N PRO A 406 24.95 -10.63 -22.59
CA PRO A 406 24.55 -10.34 -23.96
C PRO A 406 23.94 -11.59 -24.62
N LEU A 407 22.94 -11.40 -25.44
CA LEU A 407 22.39 -12.45 -26.30
C LEU A 407 23.10 -12.46 -27.66
N TYR A 408 23.30 -13.64 -28.20
CA TYR A 408 23.92 -13.88 -29.49
C TYR A 408 22.87 -14.40 -30.50
N ASP A 409 23.04 -14.03 -31.77
CA ASP A 409 22.25 -14.59 -32.85
C ASP A 409 22.74 -16.01 -33.24
N GLU A 410 22.01 -16.66 -34.15
CA GLU A 410 22.39 -18.00 -34.63
C GLU A 410 23.76 -18.01 -35.37
N ALA A 411 24.23 -16.85 -35.84
CA ALA A 411 25.52 -16.67 -36.48
C ALA A 411 26.65 -16.41 -35.49
N GLY A 412 26.35 -16.30 -34.17
CA GLY A 412 27.33 -16.04 -33.11
C GLY A 412 27.69 -14.56 -32.91
N ASN A 413 26.96 -13.64 -33.57
CA ASN A 413 27.17 -12.20 -33.34
C ASN A 413 26.32 -11.73 -32.16
N GLN A 414 26.87 -10.79 -31.37
CA GLN A 414 26.10 -10.17 -30.29
C GLN A 414 24.95 -9.33 -30.89
N ARG A 415 23.76 -9.55 -30.35
CA ARG A 415 22.60 -8.71 -30.68
C ARG A 415 22.70 -7.36 -29.98
N ASP A 416 22.80 -6.28 -30.76
CA ASP A 416 22.98 -4.94 -30.19
C ASP A 416 21.81 -4.53 -29.28
N GLY A 417 22.14 -4.19 -28.04
CA GLY A 417 21.17 -3.71 -27.04
C GLY A 417 20.18 -4.75 -26.56
N VAL A 418 20.40 -6.05 -26.81
CA VAL A 418 19.56 -7.14 -26.33
C VAL A 418 20.35 -8.04 -25.37
N TYR A 419 19.79 -8.20 -24.20
CA TYR A 419 20.40 -8.94 -23.10
C TYR A 419 19.46 -10.05 -22.62
N ASP A 420 19.99 -11.02 -21.88
CA ASP A 420 19.22 -12.10 -21.27
C ASP A 420 18.48 -11.58 -20.02
N TYR A 421 17.44 -10.79 -20.26
CA TYR A 421 16.59 -10.22 -19.20
C TYR A 421 15.90 -11.32 -18.39
N GLY A 422 15.49 -12.42 -19.02
CA GLY A 422 14.85 -13.54 -18.33
C GLY A 422 15.74 -14.14 -17.24
N LYS A 423 17.02 -14.33 -17.54
CA LYS A 423 18.00 -14.85 -16.57
C LYS A 423 18.24 -13.87 -15.42
N VAL A 424 18.40 -12.59 -15.73
CA VAL A 424 18.66 -11.55 -14.72
C VAL A 424 17.48 -11.40 -13.78
N MET A 425 16.28 -11.28 -14.33
CA MET A 425 15.04 -11.14 -13.57
C MET A 425 14.76 -12.39 -12.73
N ALA A 426 15.06 -13.59 -13.26
CA ALA A 426 14.88 -14.82 -12.50
C ALA A 426 15.82 -14.91 -11.29
N ILE A 427 17.09 -14.55 -11.46
CA ILE A 427 18.08 -14.49 -10.35
C ILE A 427 17.64 -13.44 -9.32
N PHE A 428 17.29 -12.25 -9.79
CA PHE A 428 16.87 -11.15 -8.93
C PHE A 428 15.64 -11.54 -8.09
N MET A 429 14.59 -12.05 -8.72
CA MET A 429 13.37 -12.50 -8.04
C MET A 429 13.62 -13.66 -7.09
N GLY A 430 14.51 -14.60 -7.45
CA GLY A 430 14.92 -15.68 -6.56
C GLY A 430 15.56 -15.16 -5.27
N CYS A 431 16.49 -14.19 -5.39
CA CYS A 431 17.11 -13.54 -4.23
C CYS A 431 16.09 -12.76 -3.40
N VAL A 432 15.17 -12.06 -4.05
CA VAL A 432 14.14 -11.25 -3.38
C VAL A 432 13.15 -12.14 -2.61
N PHE A 433 12.65 -13.23 -3.22
CA PHE A 433 11.77 -14.16 -2.51
C PHE A 433 12.47 -14.84 -1.34
N ALA A 434 13.75 -15.24 -1.49
CA ALA A 434 14.54 -15.79 -0.40
C ALA A 434 14.71 -14.76 0.73
N PHE A 435 15.00 -13.52 0.41
CA PHE A 435 15.13 -12.43 1.38
C PHE A 435 13.80 -12.17 2.10
N LEU A 436 12.69 -12.01 1.37
CA LEU A 436 11.36 -11.80 1.93
C LEU A 436 10.93 -12.96 2.85
N LEU A 437 11.20 -14.20 2.42
CA LEU A 437 10.93 -15.39 3.21
C LEU A 437 11.68 -15.33 4.56
N VAL A 438 12.98 -15.02 4.55
CA VAL A 438 13.79 -14.90 5.77
C VAL A 438 13.25 -13.78 6.67
N VAL A 439 12.94 -12.61 6.11
CA VAL A 439 12.39 -11.47 6.87
C VAL A 439 11.07 -11.85 7.54
N MET A 440 10.19 -12.56 6.82
CA MET A 440 8.90 -13.00 7.37
C MET A 440 9.05 -14.13 8.41
N LEU A 441 9.96 -15.06 8.22
CA LEU A 441 10.21 -16.13 9.20
C LEU A 441 10.65 -15.58 10.56
N PHE A 442 11.51 -14.57 10.57
CA PHE A 442 12.04 -13.98 11.81
C PHE A 442 11.24 -12.80 12.32
N GLY A 443 10.30 -12.28 11.55
CA GLY A 443 9.50 -11.12 11.90
C GLY A 443 8.49 -11.34 13.02
N PRO A 444 8.03 -10.27 13.66
CA PRO A 444 6.91 -10.33 14.61
C PRO A 444 5.59 -10.58 13.88
N GLU A 445 4.65 -11.21 14.56
CA GLU A 445 3.25 -11.30 14.14
C GLU A 445 2.36 -10.78 15.26
N ASN A 446 1.40 -9.96 14.91
CA ASN A 446 0.40 -9.43 15.82
C ASN A 446 -1.00 -9.56 15.17
N LYS A 447 -1.29 -10.78 14.67
CA LYS A 447 -2.56 -11.09 14.02
C LYS A 447 -3.71 -10.77 14.94
N ASN A 448 -4.69 -10.00 14.44
CA ASN A 448 -5.85 -9.53 15.20
C ASN A 448 -5.48 -8.69 16.43
N GLY A 449 -4.26 -8.17 16.51
CA GLY A 449 -3.88 -7.20 17.51
C GLY A 449 -4.84 -6.01 17.51
N GLU A 450 -5.01 -5.40 18.66
CA GLU A 450 -5.90 -4.26 18.83
C GLU A 450 -5.44 -3.11 17.92
N ILE A 451 -6.15 -2.94 16.81
CA ILE A 451 -5.98 -1.78 15.93
C ILE A 451 -6.79 -0.62 16.51
N ASN A 452 -7.86 -0.91 17.24
CA ASN A 452 -8.64 0.10 17.93
C ASN A 452 -7.94 0.47 19.24
N PHE A 453 -8.03 1.72 19.57
CA PHE A 453 -7.61 2.20 20.88
C PHE A 453 -8.64 1.70 21.90
N VAL A 454 -8.26 0.74 22.75
CA VAL A 454 -9.06 0.28 23.88
C VAL A 454 -8.50 0.97 25.11
N MET A 455 -9.32 1.82 25.74
CA MET A 455 -8.97 2.40 27.04
C MET A 455 -8.95 1.30 28.09
N GLU A 456 -7.90 1.23 28.91
CA GLU A 456 -7.91 0.33 30.06
C GLU A 456 -9.03 0.71 31.04
N ASP A 457 -9.66 -0.26 31.68
CA ASP A 457 -10.79 -0.02 32.61
C ASP A 457 -10.45 0.99 33.71
N GLU A 458 -9.19 1.08 34.12
CA GLU A 458 -8.71 2.07 35.09
C GLU A 458 -8.71 3.50 34.51
N GLU A 459 -8.35 3.68 33.25
CA GLU A 459 -8.38 4.97 32.58
C GLU A 459 -9.81 5.45 32.34
N ILE A 460 -10.71 4.52 31.98
CA ILE A 460 -12.15 4.81 31.85
C ILE A 460 -12.72 5.28 33.18
N LYS A 461 -12.34 4.64 34.29
CA LYS A 461 -12.77 5.03 35.63
C LYS A 461 -12.23 6.40 36.02
N ASP A 462 -10.95 6.67 35.79
CA ASP A 462 -10.30 7.96 36.08
C ASP A 462 -10.94 9.12 35.28
N LEU A 463 -11.22 8.90 34.00
CA LEU A 463 -11.90 9.89 33.15
C LEU A 463 -13.37 10.12 33.57
N ALA A 464 -14.07 9.05 33.99
CA ALA A 464 -15.42 9.17 34.51
C ALA A 464 -15.46 9.90 35.85
N GLU A 465 -14.51 9.66 36.74
CA GLU A 465 -14.37 10.38 38.03
C GLU A 465 -14.04 11.84 37.85
N LYS A 466 -13.28 12.18 36.80
CA LYS A 466 -13.00 13.57 36.40
C LYS A 466 -14.15 14.26 35.67
N GLY A 467 -15.27 13.57 35.46
CA GLY A 467 -16.47 14.12 34.79
C GLY A 467 -16.27 14.36 33.28
N LYS A 468 -15.25 13.75 32.69
CA LYS A 468 -14.90 13.92 31.26
C LYS A 468 -15.64 12.95 30.33
N ILE A 469 -16.12 11.83 30.86
CA ILE A 469 -16.97 10.86 30.17
C ILE A 469 -18.07 10.36 31.09
N VAL A 470 -19.19 9.91 30.53
CA VAL A 470 -20.26 9.22 31.27
C VAL A 470 -19.82 7.76 31.48
N LYS A 471 -19.89 7.23 32.70
CA LYS A 471 -19.62 5.81 32.93
C LYS A 471 -20.49 4.94 32.04
N PRO A 472 -19.92 4.03 31.25
CA PRO A 472 -20.73 3.05 30.53
C PRO A 472 -21.47 2.17 31.54
N GLU A 473 -22.79 2.04 31.38
CA GLU A 473 -23.55 1.05 32.15
C GLU A 473 -23.01 -0.33 31.79
N ARG A 474 -22.65 -1.08 32.83
CA ARG A 474 -22.12 -2.44 32.69
C ARG A 474 -23.16 -3.33 32.05
N SER A 475 -23.15 -3.47 30.72
CA SER A 475 -23.71 -4.64 30.07
C SER A 475 -22.75 -5.80 30.35
N GLU A 476 -23.25 -6.88 30.94
CA GLU A 476 -22.49 -8.09 31.20
C GLU A 476 -21.76 -8.51 29.94
N VAL A 477 -20.44 -8.39 29.95
CA VAL A 477 -19.57 -8.90 28.89
C VAL A 477 -19.60 -10.41 28.99
N LEU A 478 -20.49 -11.04 28.27
CA LEU A 478 -20.37 -12.45 27.91
C LEU A 478 -19.15 -12.55 26.99
N GLU A 479 -18.18 -13.32 27.39
CA GLU A 479 -16.99 -13.67 26.61
C GLU A 479 -17.43 -14.05 25.18
N GLY A 480 -17.18 -13.17 24.21
CA GLY A 480 -17.23 -13.51 22.79
C GLY A 480 -18.14 -12.72 21.87
N GLU A 481 -19.04 -11.83 22.33
CA GLU A 481 -19.91 -11.09 21.40
C GLU A 481 -19.96 -9.58 21.69
N PHE A 482 -19.39 -8.81 20.82
CA PHE A 482 -19.59 -7.35 20.76
C PHE A 482 -20.98 -7.06 20.15
N VAL A 483 -21.93 -6.67 20.98
CA VAL A 483 -23.25 -6.19 20.52
C VAL A 483 -23.15 -4.71 20.18
N SER A 484 -23.39 -4.41 18.90
CA SER A 484 -23.16 -3.10 18.26
C SER A 484 -24.19 -1.99 18.53
N SER A 485 -25.11 -2.15 19.47
CA SER A 485 -26.26 -1.21 19.57
C SER A 485 -26.15 -0.13 20.66
N SER A 486 -25.28 -0.28 21.67
CA SER A 486 -25.14 0.70 22.75
C SER A 486 -24.14 1.84 22.43
N ASN A 487 -23.20 1.63 21.52
CA ASN A 487 -22.12 2.57 21.25
C ASN A 487 -22.54 3.86 20.49
N GLU A 488 -23.64 3.86 19.74
CA GLU A 488 -24.04 5.04 18.97
C GLU A 488 -24.56 6.19 19.86
N THR A 489 -25.21 5.88 20.96
CA THR A 489 -25.80 6.90 21.86
C THR A 489 -24.70 7.54 22.72
N GLU A 490 -23.75 6.76 23.20
CA GLU A 490 -22.62 7.22 23.98
C GLU A 490 -21.64 8.03 23.13
N LEU A 491 -21.38 7.57 21.90
CA LEU A 491 -20.53 8.32 20.96
C LEU A 491 -21.16 9.66 20.56
N LYS A 492 -22.49 9.74 20.46
CA LYS A 492 -23.22 11.00 20.23
C LYS A 492 -23.10 11.97 21.41
N ALA A 493 -23.12 11.46 22.64
CA ALA A 493 -22.92 12.27 23.83
C ALA A 493 -21.50 12.85 23.90
N VAL A 494 -20.49 12.05 23.57
CA VAL A 494 -19.08 12.49 23.46
C VAL A 494 -18.90 13.50 22.33
N LYS A 495 -19.53 13.29 21.16
CA LYS A 495 -19.51 14.24 20.03
C LYS A 495 -20.14 15.58 20.38
N ALA A 496 -21.32 15.57 20.99
CA ALA A 496 -22.00 16.79 21.42
C ALA A 496 -21.19 17.61 22.44
N HIS A 497 -20.41 16.92 23.28
CA HIS A 497 -19.56 17.59 24.26
C HIS A 497 -18.27 18.19 23.65
N VAL A 498 -17.80 17.62 22.54
CA VAL A 498 -16.65 18.13 21.77
C VAL A 498 -17.05 19.33 20.91
N GLU A 499 -18.22 19.29 20.27
CA GLU A 499 -18.74 20.38 19.42
C GLU A 499 -19.15 21.62 20.22
N HIS A 500 -19.52 21.50 21.50
CA HIS A 500 -19.85 22.66 22.36
C HIS A 500 -18.65 23.36 22.99
N LYS A 501 -17.41 22.92 22.72
CA LYS A 501 -16.18 23.53 23.25
C LYS A 501 -15.24 24.09 22.16
N GLU A 502 -15.69 24.08 20.90
CA GLU A 502 -15.12 24.90 19.83
C GLU A 502 -15.91 26.20 19.71
#